data_68e42ac27aae064c31a9900a8c3d6548
#
_entry.id   68e42ac27aae064c31a9900a8c3d6548
#
_cell.length_a   1.000
_cell.length_b   1.000
_cell.length_c   1.000
_cell.angle_alpha   90.00
_cell.angle_beta   90.00
_cell.angle_gamma   90.00
#
_symmetry.space_group_name_H-M   'P 1'
#
loop_
_entity.id
_entity.type
_entity.pdbx_description
1 polymer ?
#
loop_
_entity_poly.entity_id
_entity_poly.type
_entity_poly.pdbx_seq_one_letter_code
_entity_poly.pdbx_strand_id
1 'polypeptide(L)'
;MTITPEQVHGTPRWRTPGPQPNGLQATPEGLWVIDQEDLNVYLLDWQTGSATKHFPTATYHSSGITWDGENIWVASTFTPIEIFQYSTDGTELKRLPTPGASEKSGAHGLEWIDGKLWVTVPPSATTYQLDPSDGTVLRQFPAPGKRPHGLAWDGETLWVAETTDRTITGYDLEGNVKRLLALDEGPVEAPAPHGLTYYQGELWYCDAETRFVATITL
;
A
#
# COMPACT_ATOMS: atom_id res chain seq x y z
N MET A 1 17.37 -20.33 4.62
CA MET A 1 18.54 -19.45 4.38
C MET A 1 18.27 -18.16 5.15
N THR A 2 19.26 -17.61 5.83
CA THR A 2 19.14 -16.28 6.45
C THR A 2 19.42 -15.23 5.37
N ILE A 3 18.45 -14.35 5.11
CA ILE A 3 18.62 -13.26 4.15
C ILE A 3 19.25 -12.09 4.89
N THR A 4 20.35 -11.58 4.38
CA THR A 4 21.01 -10.38 4.92
C THR A 4 20.26 -9.14 4.41
N PRO A 5 19.87 -8.21 5.30
CA PRO A 5 19.24 -6.96 4.87
C PRO A 5 20.17 -6.12 3.99
N GLU A 6 19.64 -5.59 2.89
CA GLU A 6 20.28 -4.58 2.06
C GLU A 6 19.94 -3.20 2.62
N GLN A 7 20.95 -2.39 2.95
CA GLN A 7 20.73 -1.03 3.47
C GLN A 7 20.33 -0.10 2.32
N VAL A 8 19.22 0.60 2.46
CA VAL A 8 18.70 1.53 1.46
C VAL A 8 18.27 2.85 2.11
N HIS A 9 18.25 3.92 1.33
CA HIS A 9 17.82 5.23 1.77
C HIS A 9 16.67 5.74 0.93
N GLY A 10 15.72 6.41 1.58
CA GLY A 10 14.64 7.12 0.91
C GLY A 10 15.12 8.45 0.33
N THR A 11 14.78 8.74 -0.92
CA THR A 11 14.96 10.06 -1.54
C THR A 11 13.62 10.80 -1.53
N PRO A 12 13.47 11.90 -0.76
CA PRO A 12 12.22 12.66 -0.69
C PRO A 12 11.87 13.26 -2.05
N ARG A 13 10.59 13.22 -2.41
CA ARG A 13 10.03 13.81 -3.63
C ARG A 13 9.20 15.02 -3.29
N TRP A 14 8.01 14.83 -2.75
CA TRP A 14 7.09 15.90 -2.37
C TRP A 14 6.21 15.51 -1.19
N ARG A 15 5.55 16.48 -0.59
CA ARG A 15 4.53 16.26 0.43
C ARG A 15 3.18 16.01 -0.21
N THR A 16 2.39 15.16 0.40
CA THR A 16 0.99 14.92 -0.02
C THR A 16 0.08 16.06 0.43
N PRO A 17 -1.06 16.26 -0.26
CA PRO A 17 -2.06 17.26 0.13
C PRO A 17 -2.70 16.97 1.49
N GLY A 18 -3.02 15.70 1.75
CA GLY A 18 -3.66 15.26 2.99
C GLY A 18 -2.72 15.22 4.19
N PRO A 19 -3.28 15.22 5.41
CA PRO A 19 -2.49 15.27 6.64
C PRO A 19 -1.76 13.96 6.97
N GLN A 20 -2.26 12.78 6.47
CA GLN A 20 -1.72 11.48 6.86
C GLN A 20 -1.82 10.44 5.73
N PRO A 21 -0.94 10.53 4.70
CA PRO A 21 -0.94 9.57 3.59
C PRO A 21 -0.60 8.18 4.10
N ASN A 22 -1.36 7.17 3.68
CA ASN A 22 -1.18 5.82 4.20
C ASN A 22 -1.10 4.74 3.12
N GLY A 23 -1.60 4.97 1.92
CA GLY A 23 -1.47 4.07 0.78
C GLY A 23 -1.08 4.81 -0.50
N LEU A 24 -0.34 4.13 -1.36
CA LEU A 24 0.11 4.61 -2.66
C LEU A 24 -0.24 3.62 -3.77
N GLN A 25 -0.57 4.14 -4.96
CA GLN A 25 -0.67 3.37 -6.19
C GLN A 25 -0.22 4.20 -7.38
N ALA A 26 0.82 3.75 -8.05
CA ALA A 26 1.31 4.36 -9.28
C ALA A 26 0.44 3.96 -10.48
N THR A 27 0.16 4.94 -11.35
CA THR A 27 -0.46 4.75 -12.65
C THR A 27 0.23 5.62 -13.68
N PRO A 28 0.05 5.38 -15.00
CA PRO A 28 0.60 6.28 -16.02
C PRO A 28 0.13 7.73 -15.89
N GLU A 29 -1.07 7.96 -15.36
CA GLU A 29 -1.67 9.29 -15.20
C GLU A 29 -1.10 10.08 -14.02
N GLY A 30 -0.63 9.38 -12.98
CA GLY A 30 -0.16 9.99 -11.74
C GLY A 30 -0.06 9.01 -10.58
N LEU A 31 0.24 9.53 -9.41
CA LEU A 31 0.32 8.77 -8.17
C LEU A 31 -0.99 8.92 -7.38
N TRP A 32 -1.72 7.83 -7.23
CA TRP A 32 -2.87 7.79 -6.34
C TRP A 32 -2.41 7.65 -4.90
N VAL A 33 -3.02 8.41 -4.02
CA VAL A 33 -2.73 8.42 -2.57
C VAL A 33 -4.05 8.35 -1.82
N ILE A 34 -4.18 7.46 -0.85
CA ILE A 34 -5.26 7.52 0.14
C ILE A 34 -4.75 8.14 1.43
N ASP A 35 -5.48 9.11 1.93
CA ASP A 35 -5.20 9.73 3.22
C ASP A 35 -6.07 9.11 4.31
N GLN A 36 -5.44 8.75 5.42
CA GLN A 36 -6.08 8.03 6.52
C GLN A 36 -6.95 8.92 7.41
N GLU A 37 -6.65 10.22 7.49
CA GLU A 37 -7.30 11.15 8.40
C GLU A 37 -8.43 11.92 7.72
N ASP A 38 -8.19 12.49 6.53
CA ASP A 38 -9.22 13.23 5.79
C ASP A 38 -10.08 12.34 4.88
N LEU A 39 -9.72 11.05 4.75
CA LEU A 39 -10.46 10.02 4.03
C LEU A 39 -10.63 10.31 2.53
N ASN A 40 -9.75 11.10 1.96
CA ASN A 40 -9.75 11.40 0.53
C ASN A 40 -8.74 10.55 -0.24
N VAL A 41 -9.13 10.14 -1.43
CA VAL A 41 -8.23 9.66 -2.48
C VAL A 41 -7.79 10.85 -3.32
N TYR A 42 -6.50 11.00 -3.54
CA TYR A 42 -5.88 12.05 -4.38
C TYR A 42 -5.16 11.42 -5.55
N LEU A 43 -5.25 12.03 -6.74
CA LEU A 43 -4.36 11.77 -7.86
C LEU A 43 -3.35 12.90 -7.95
N LEU A 44 -2.07 12.59 -7.78
CA LEU A 44 -0.97 13.55 -7.82
C LEU A 44 -0.28 13.51 -9.17
N ASP A 45 0.01 14.68 -9.70
CA ASP A 45 0.82 14.85 -10.90
C ASP A 45 2.27 14.42 -10.68
N TRP A 46 2.84 13.63 -11.59
CA TRP A 46 4.18 13.07 -11.48
C TRP A 46 5.32 14.08 -11.43
N GLN A 47 5.13 15.28 -11.96
CA GLN A 47 6.17 16.32 -12.01
C GLN A 47 6.16 17.21 -10.77
N THR A 48 4.96 17.53 -10.28
CA THR A 48 4.78 18.57 -9.26
C THR A 48 4.34 18.04 -7.91
N GLY A 49 3.80 16.80 -7.84
CA GLY A 49 3.15 16.27 -6.63
C GLY A 49 1.83 16.97 -6.27
N SER A 50 1.34 17.88 -7.13
CA SER A 50 0.08 18.59 -6.89
C SER A 50 -1.11 17.69 -7.19
N ALA A 51 -2.17 17.77 -6.38
CA ALA A 51 -3.40 17.05 -6.65
C ALA A 51 -4.10 17.58 -7.90
N THR A 52 -4.33 16.70 -8.87
CA THR A 52 -5.10 17.00 -10.10
C THR A 52 -6.56 16.53 -9.98
N LYS A 53 -6.81 15.58 -9.10
CA LYS A 53 -8.13 15.02 -8.80
C LYS A 53 -8.18 14.59 -7.34
N HIS A 54 -9.37 14.65 -6.73
CA HIS A 54 -9.63 14.03 -5.44
C HIS A 54 -11.10 13.69 -5.26
N PHE A 55 -11.39 12.72 -4.40
CA PHE A 55 -12.74 12.38 -3.96
C PHE A 55 -12.74 11.78 -2.54
N PRO A 56 -13.80 12.01 -1.75
CA PRO A 56 -13.94 11.39 -0.44
C PRO A 56 -14.35 9.93 -0.55
N THR A 57 -13.96 9.11 0.43
CA THR A 57 -14.37 7.71 0.54
C THR A 57 -15.33 7.49 1.72
N ALA A 58 -16.08 6.40 1.69
CA ALA A 58 -16.90 5.93 2.80
C ALA A 58 -16.11 5.00 3.77
N THR A 59 -14.79 4.97 3.65
CA THR A 59 -13.91 4.20 4.51
C THR A 59 -13.63 4.94 5.82
N TYR A 60 -13.05 4.24 6.79
CA TYR A 60 -12.59 4.87 8.02
C TYR A 60 -11.19 4.37 8.38
N HIS A 61 -10.27 5.33 8.59
CA HIS A 61 -8.85 5.05 8.82
C HIS A 61 -8.24 4.26 7.67
N SER A 62 -8.40 4.76 6.45
CA SER A 62 -8.02 4.09 5.22
C SER A 62 -6.51 3.88 5.12
N SER A 63 -6.06 2.70 4.72
CA SER A 63 -4.64 2.41 4.63
C SER A 63 -4.18 1.97 3.25
N GLY A 64 -4.78 0.95 2.67
CA GLY A 64 -4.36 0.43 1.36
C GLY A 64 -5.11 1.05 0.21
N ILE A 65 -4.43 1.22 -0.91
CA ILE A 65 -5.03 1.62 -2.19
C ILE A 65 -4.37 0.84 -3.32
N THR A 66 -5.15 0.42 -4.33
CA THR A 66 -4.63 -0.11 -5.59
C THR A 66 -5.55 0.20 -6.77
N TRP A 67 -5.08 -0.01 -7.99
CA TRP A 67 -5.80 0.24 -9.23
C TRP A 67 -5.86 -1.03 -10.09
N ASP A 68 -7.07 -1.44 -10.49
CA ASP A 68 -7.30 -2.69 -11.24
C ASP A 68 -7.19 -2.52 -12.78
N GLY A 69 -6.81 -1.34 -13.24
CA GLY A 69 -6.77 -0.97 -14.65
C GLY A 69 -7.94 -0.05 -15.05
N GLU A 70 -8.97 0.02 -14.23
CA GLU A 70 -10.18 0.82 -14.45
C GLU A 70 -10.64 1.54 -13.18
N ASN A 71 -10.62 0.86 -12.04
CA ASN A 71 -11.20 1.29 -10.79
C ASN A 71 -10.17 1.33 -9.65
N ILE A 72 -10.48 2.07 -8.60
CA ILE A 72 -9.65 2.21 -7.41
C ILE A 72 -10.22 1.32 -6.30
N TRP A 73 -9.34 0.54 -5.68
CA TRP A 73 -9.66 -0.24 -4.48
C TRP A 73 -9.03 0.42 -3.25
N VAL A 74 -9.80 0.52 -2.16
CA VAL A 74 -9.36 1.16 -0.91
C VAL A 74 -9.71 0.26 0.27
N ALA A 75 -8.76 0.01 1.17
CA ALA A 75 -9.00 -0.71 2.41
C ALA A 75 -9.42 0.22 3.54
N SER A 76 -10.54 -0.08 4.19
CA SER A 76 -10.94 0.52 5.46
C SER A 76 -10.36 -0.28 6.60
N THR A 77 -9.49 0.33 7.39
CA THR A 77 -8.82 -0.35 8.51
C THR A 77 -9.74 -0.51 9.70
N PHE A 78 -10.57 0.50 9.99
CA PHE A 78 -11.57 0.46 11.05
C PHE A 78 -12.98 0.36 10.49
N THR A 79 -13.97 0.22 11.36
CA THR A 79 -15.37 -0.01 10.97
C THR A 79 -15.95 1.08 10.06
N PRO A 80 -16.43 0.70 8.87
CA PRO A 80 -16.63 -0.64 8.34
C PRO A 80 -15.30 -1.27 7.88
N ILE A 81 -14.96 -2.47 8.40
CA ILE A 81 -13.72 -3.21 8.10
C ILE A 81 -13.91 -3.99 6.80
N GLU A 82 -13.84 -3.30 5.68
CA GLU A 82 -14.12 -3.81 4.35
C GLU A 82 -13.11 -3.25 3.33
N ILE A 83 -13.08 -3.83 2.16
CA ILE A 83 -12.32 -3.34 1.01
C ILE A 83 -13.34 -2.80 0.01
N PHE A 84 -13.20 -1.52 -0.34
CA PHE A 84 -14.12 -0.79 -1.20
C PHE A 84 -13.57 -0.67 -2.61
N GLN A 85 -14.42 -0.75 -3.61
CA GLN A 85 -14.10 -0.40 -4.98
C GLN A 85 -14.83 0.88 -5.37
N TYR A 86 -14.08 1.83 -5.93
CA TYR A 86 -14.59 3.10 -6.45
C TYR A 86 -14.21 3.24 -7.93
N SER A 87 -15.08 3.87 -8.73
CA SER A 87 -14.64 4.43 -10.01
C SER A 87 -13.65 5.58 -9.77
N THR A 88 -12.91 5.98 -10.80
CA THR A 88 -11.93 7.07 -10.68
C THR A 88 -12.55 8.46 -10.49
N ASP A 89 -13.87 8.58 -10.49
CA ASP A 89 -14.62 9.78 -10.13
C ASP A 89 -15.20 9.75 -8.70
N GLY A 90 -14.92 8.65 -7.94
CA GLY A 90 -15.34 8.51 -6.55
C GLY A 90 -16.70 7.86 -6.33
N THR A 91 -17.33 7.30 -7.37
CA THR A 91 -18.56 6.52 -7.19
C THR A 91 -18.24 5.16 -6.58
N GLU A 92 -18.84 4.84 -5.43
CA GLU A 92 -18.70 3.51 -4.82
C GLU A 92 -19.41 2.45 -5.68
N LEU A 93 -18.69 1.38 -6.03
CA LEU A 93 -19.17 0.32 -6.93
C LEU A 93 -19.48 -0.97 -6.17
N LYS A 94 -18.62 -1.36 -5.23
CA LYS A 94 -18.81 -2.58 -4.42
C LYS A 94 -17.97 -2.57 -3.15
N ARG A 95 -18.22 -3.54 -2.29
CA ARG A 95 -17.42 -3.84 -1.10
C ARG A 95 -17.14 -5.33 -1.01
N LEU A 96 -15.99 -5.68 -0.45
CA LEU A 96 -15.59 -7.04 -0.13
C LEU A 96 -15.25 -7.14 1.36
N PRO A 97 -15.49 -8.32 1.99
CA PRO A 97 -15.04 -8.55 3.35
C PRO A 97 -13.51 -8.58 3.41
N THR A 98 -12.92 -8.12 4.51
CA THR A 98 -11.48 -8.21 4.78
C THR A 98 -11.16 -9.56 5.45
N PRO A 99 -10.44 -10.49 4.81
CA PRO A 99 -10.07 -11.75 5.41
C PRO A 99 -9.12 -11.53 6.60
N GLY A 100 -9.21 -12.36 7.62
CA GLY A 100 -8.28 -12.32 8.76
C GLY A 100 -8.33 -11.03 9.59
N ALA A 101 -9.31 -10.17 9.35
CA ALA A 101 -9.53 -8.98 10.16
C ALA A 101 -9.93 -9.35 11.61
N SER A 102 -9.63 -8.46 12.54
CA SER A 102 -10.18 -8.48 13.89
C SER A 102 -11.45 -7.62 13.96
N GLU A 103 -12.13 -7.62 15.11
CA GLU A 103 -13.26 -6.70 15.36
C GLU A 103 -12.83 -5.21 15.37
N LYS A 104 -11.53 -4.93 15.50
CA LYS A 104 -11.00 -3.58 15.68
C LYS A 104 -10.13 -3.09 14.54
N SER A 105 -9.64 -3.98 13.66
CA SER A 105 -8.69 -3.60 12.62
C SER A 105 -8.71 -4.59 11.46
N GLY A 106 -8.51 -4.08 10.24
CA GLY A 106 -8.53 -4.83 8.99
C GLY A 106 -7.26 -4.70 8.16
N ALA A 107 -7.43 -4.56 6.86
CA ALA A 107 -6.34 -4.51 5.89
C ALA A 107 -5.57 -3.17 5.95
N HIS A 108 -4.27 -3.24 5.64
CA HIS A 108 -3.39 -2.08 5.55
C HIS A 108 -2.75 -1.89 4.18
N GLY A 109 -2.50 -2.91 3.41
CA GLY A 109 -1.94 -2.81 2.08
C GLY A 109 -2.80 -3.50 1.04
N LEU A 110 -2.86 -2.92 -0.15
CA LEU A 110 -3.49 -3.51 -1.34
C LEU A 110 -2.54 -3.46 -2.53
N GLU A 111 -2.60 -4.48 -3.39
CA GLU A 111 -1.95 -4.48 -4.69
C GLU A 111 -2.76 -5.31 -5.69
N TRP A 112 -2.72 -4.91 -6.97
CA TRP A 112 -3.39 -5.63 -8.05
C TRP A 112 -2.40 -6.33 -8.96
N ILE A 113 -2.47 -7.66 -9.00
CA ILE A 113 -1.56 -8.49 -9.82
C ILE A 113 -2.38 -9.50 -10.61
N ASP A 114 -2.26 -9.46 -11.93
CA ASP A 114 -2.85 -10.45 -12.87
C ASP A 114 -4.34 -10.74 -12.60
N GLY A 115 -5.14 -9.69 -12.43
CA GLY A 115 -6.57 -9.82 -12.20
C GLY A 115 -6.95 -10.32 -10.79
N LYS A 116 -6.04 -10.26 -9.84
CA LYS A 116 -6.25 -10.66 -8.43
C LYS A 116 -5.89 -9.53 -7.47
N LEU A 117 -6.64 -9.45 -6.39
CA LEU A 117 -6.41 -8.48 -5.32
C LEU A 117 -5.53 -9.10 -4.23
N TRP A 118 -4.38 -8.48 -3.98
CA TRP A 118 -3.49 -8.86 -2.89
C TRP A 118 -3.69 -7.90 -1.72
N VAL A 119 -3.69 -8.46 -0.50
CA VAL A 119 -4.07 -7.73 0.71
C VAL A 119 -3.18 -8.13 1.88
N THR A 120 -2.58 -7.18 2.57
CA THR A 120 -1.92 -7.44 3.87
C THR A 120 -2.84 -7.08 5.02
N VAL A 121 -2.91 -7.98 6.01
CA VAL A 121 -3.82 -7.85 7.16
C VAL A 121 -3.03 -8.04 8.46
N PRO A 122 -2.61 -6.96 9.12
CA PRO A 122 -1.79 -7.03 10.34
C PRO A 122 -2.41 -7.85 11.47
N PRO A 123 -3.74 -7.79 11.75
CA PRO A 123 -4.33 -8.61 12.82
C PRO A 123 -4.07 -10.11 12.69
N SER A 124 -4.00 -10.64 11.47
CA SER A 124 -3.68 -12.05 11.20
C SER A 124 -2.21 -12.26 10.82
N ALA A 125 -1.40 -11.18 10.71
CA ALA A 125 -0.03 -11.20 10.20
C ALA A 125 0.09 -11.98 8.87
N THR A 126 -0.84 -11.75 7.93
CA THR A 126 -0.98 -12.55 6.72
C THR A 126 -1.17 -11.68 5.49
N THR A 127 -0.55 -12.08 4.38
CA THR A 127 -0.81 -11.58 3.04
C THR A 127 -1.73 -12.56 2.32
N TYR A 128 -2.83 -12.05 1.78
CA TYR A 128 -3.87 -12.82 1.08
C TYR A 128 -3.91 -12.45 -0.40
N GLN A 129 -4.21 -13.42 -1.25
CA GLN A 129 -4.66 -13.23 -2.63
C GLN A 129 -6.16 -13.53 -2.69
N LEU A 130 -6.94 -12.59 -3.22
CA LEU A 130 -8.40 -12.69 -3.27
C LEU A 130 -8.90 -12.74 -4.72
N ASP A 131 -10.01 -13.43 -4.91
CA ASP A 131 -10.85 -13.21 -6.08
C ASP A 131 -11.58 -11.88 -5.94
N PRO A 132 -11.39 -10.92 -6.86
CA PRO A 132 -12.02 -9.61 -6.73
C PRO A 132 -13.53 -9.62 -6.98
N SER A 133 -14.09 -10.73 -7.45
CA SER A 133 -15.53 -10.83 -7.70
C SER A 133 -16.34 -10.96 -6.40
N ASP A 134 -15.81 -11.69 -5.41
CA ASP A 134 -16.53 -12.05 -4.19
C ASP A 134 -15.68 -12.00 -2.90
N GLY A 135 -14.36 -11.77 -3.00
CA GLY A 135 -13.44 -11.75 -1.86
C GLY A 135 -12.97 -13.13 -1.39
N THR A 136 -13.25 -14.18 -2.16
CA THR A 136 -12.77 -15.54 -1.84
C THR A 136 -11.25 -15.57 -1.75
N VAL A 137 -10.71 -16.13 -0.66
CA VAL A 137 -9.26 -16.31 -0.49
C VAL A 137 -8.78 -17.43 -1.40
N LEU A 138 -7.90 -17.09 -2.33
CA LEU A 138 -7.28 -18.02 -3.30
C LEU A 138 -5.94 -18.55 -2.79
N ARG A 139 -5.19 -17.70 -2.07
CA ARG A 139 -3.86 -18.01 -1.55
C ARG A 139 -3.57 -17.15 -0.33
N GLN A 140 -2.67 -17.61 0.53
CA GLN A 140 -2.17 -16.83 1.65
C GLN A 140 -0.78 -17.29 2.09
N PHE A 141 -0.02 -16.36 2.68
CA PHE A 141 1.26 -16.65 3.33
C PHE A 141 1.52 -15.64 4.47
N PRO A 142 2.43 -15.96 5.44
CA PRO A 142 2.76 -15.04 6.51
C PRO A 142 3.34 -13.72 5.99
N ALA A 143 2.78 -12.59 6.43
CA ALA A 143 3.33 -11.26 6.18
C ALA A 143 4.56 -10.99 7.08
N PRO A 144 5.46 -10.05 6.71
CA PRO A 144 6.63 -9.75 7.52
C PRO A 144 6.25 -8.99 8.79
N GLY A 145 6.99 -9.25 9.87
CA GLY A 145 6.91 -8.48 11.10
C GLY A 145 5.54 -8.52 11.78
N LYS A 146 5.26 -7.46 12.53
CA LYS A 146 4.01 -7.31 13.31
C LYS A 146 3.04 -6.31 12.71
N ARG A 147 3.53 -5.44 11.85
CA ARG A 147 2.78 -4.31 11.31
C ARG A 147 3.02 -4.14 9.81
N PRO A 148 2.71 -5.20 9.01
CA PRO A 148 2.81 -5.11 7.56
C PRO A 148 1.82 -4.08 7.03
N HIS A 149 2.29 -3.22 6.10
CA HIS A 149 1.51 -2.15 5.49
C HIS A 149 1.46 -2.28 3.98
N GLY A 150 2.00 -1.29 3.26
CA GLY A 150 1.92 -1.16 1.83
C GLY A 150 2.43 -2.36 1.04
N LEU A 151 1.81 -2.62 -0.09
CA LEU A 151 2.23 -3.59 -1.09
C LEU A 151 2.69 -2.89 -2.36
N ALA A 152 3.63 -3.50 -3.09
CA ALA A 152 4.02 -3.09 -4.43
C ALA A 152 4.42 -4.31 -5.27
N TRP A 153 4.13 -4.28 -6.57
CA TRP A 153 4.52 -5.31 -7.53
C TRP A 153 5.43 -4.74 -8.61
N ASP A 154 6.64 -5.28 -8.78
CA ASP A 154 7.60 -4.83 -9.79
C ASP A 154 7.60 -5.65 -11.08
N GLY A 155 6.70 -6.64 -11.20
CA GLY A 155 6.62 -7.59 -12.29
C GLY A 155 7.21 -8.97 -11.95
N GLU A 156 7.96 -9.09 -10.87
CA GLU A 156 8.60 -10.34 -10.42
C GLU A 156 8.47 -10.54 -8.89
N THR A 157 8.59 -9.45 -8.14
CA THR A 157 8.66 -9.46 -6.67
C THR A 157 7.48 -8.70 -6.07
N LEU A 158 6.78 -9.34 -5.14
CA LEU A 158 5.79 -8.70 -4.28
C LEU A 158 6.50 -8.13 -3.04
N TRP A 159 6.57 -6.82 -2.99
CA TRP A 159 7.17 -6.07 -1.90
C TRP A 159 6.14 -5.77 -0.83
N VAL A 160 6.51 -5.96 0.44
CA VAL A 160 5.66 -5.70 1.62
C VAL A 160 6.42 -4.82 2.60
N ALA A 161 5.90 -3.63 2.86
CA ALA A 161 6.47 -2.74 3.88
C ALA A 161 6.14 -3.23 5.29
N GLU A 162 7.09 -3.15 6.19
CA GLU A 162 6.91 -3.29 7.63
C GLU A 162 7.33 -1.99 8.31
N THR A 163 6.36 -1.26 8.83
CA THR A 163 6.56 0.11 9.30
C THR A 163 7.40 0.17 10.58
N THR A 164 7.18 -0.74 11.52
CA THR A 164 7.82 -0.69 12.85
C THR A 164 9.31 -1.00 12.77
N ASP A 165 9.67 -2.01 11.98
CA ASP A 165 11.06 -2.45 11.81
C ASP A 165 11.77 -1.68 10.68
N ARG A 166 11.05 -0.78 9.98
CA ARG A 166 11.55 0.01 8.84
C ARG A 166 12.14 -0.85 7.75
N THR A 167 11.45 -1.93 7.40
CA THR A 167 11.90 -2.88 6.40
C THR A 167 10.91 -3.02 5.26
N ILE A 168 11.40 -3.45 4.10
CA ILE A 168 10.58 -3.84 2.96
C ILE A 168 11.05 -5.22 2.52
N THR A 169 10.15 -6.21 2.62
CA THR A 169 10.46 -7.60 2.29
C THR A 169 9.91 -7.94 0.92
N GLY A 170 10.76 -8.45 0.04
CA GLY A 170 10.39 -8.96 -1.29
C GLY A 170 10.11 -10.46 -1.26
N TYR A 171 8.97 -10.86 -1.81
CA TYR A 171 8.50 -12.25 -1.92
C TYR A 171 8.30 -12.65 -3.38
N ASP A 172 8.41 -13.95 -3.67
CA ASP A 172 7.68 -14.48 -4.83
C ASP A 172 6.19 -14.65 -4.50
N LEU A 173 5.37 -14.94 -5.51
CA LEU A 173 3.92 -15.10 -5.29
C LEU A 173 3.55 -16.39 -4.53
N GLU A 174 4.50 -17.26 -4.25
CA GLU A 174 4.36 -18.43 -3.35
C GLU A 174 4.61 -18.09 -1.89
N GLY A 175 5.12 -16.87 -1.58
CA GLY A 175 5.42 -16.40 -0.23
C GLY A 175 6.84 -16.74 0.25
N ASN A 176 7.75 -17.11 -0.66
CA ASN A 176 9.16 -17.28 -0.32
C ASN A 176 9.87 -15.94 -0.34
N VAL A 177 10.58 -15.61 0.74
CA VAL A 177 11.36 -14.38 0.83
C VAL A 177 12.55 -14.44 -0.14
N LYS A 178 12.69 -13.40 -0.96
CA LYS A 178 13.77 -13.21 -1.96
C LYS A 178 14.77 -12.14 -1.55
N ARG A 179 14.26 -11.00 -1.06
CA ARG A 179 15.06 -9.85 -0.68
C ARG A 179 14.53 -9.24 0.62
N LEU A 180 15.39 -8.53 1.33
CA LEU A 180 15.03 -7.75 2.51
C LEU A 180 15.77 -6.42 2.44
N LEU A 181 15.02 -5.33 2.35
CA LEU A 181 15.55 -3.97 2.41
C LEU A 181 15.36 -3.43 3.82
N ALA A 182 16.39 -2.79 4.37
CA ALA A 182 16.32 -2.07 5.63
C ALA A 182 16.50 -0.58 5.35
N LEU A 183 15.51 0.24 5.74
CA LEU A 183 15.54 1.68 5.53
C LEU A 183 16.35 2.33 6.65
N ASP A 184 17.52 2.85 6.28
CA ASP A 184 18.36 3.66 7.14
C ASP A 184 17.96 5.13 7.11
N GLU A 185 18.33 5.85 8.16
CA GLU A 185 18.27 7.30 8.18
C GLU A 185 19.16 7.89 7.09
N GLY A 186 18.68 8.92 6.43
CA GLY A 186 19.36 9.58 5.33
C GLY A 186 18.67 10.90 5.03
N PRO A 187 18.39 11.22 3.74
CA PRO A 187 17.59 12.40 3.38
C PRO A 187 16.18 12.40 4.00
N VAL A 188 15.64 11.22 4.33
CA VAL A 188 14.44 11.06 5.17
C VAL A 188 14.90 10.66 6.57
N GLU A 189 14.68 11.52 7.56
CA GLU A 189 14.95 11.20 8.96
C GLU A 189 13.88 10.22 9.48
N ALA A 190 14.31 9.21 10.24
CA ALA A 190 13.47 8.20 10.87
C ALA A 190 12.35 7.65 9.96
N PRO A 191 12.67 7.09 8.76
CA PRO A 191 11.66 6.72 7.77
C PRO A 191 10.69 5.67 8.32
N ALA A 192 9.40 5.90 8.11
CA ALA A 192 8.32 5.01 8.53
C ALA A 192 7.44 4.65 7.31
N PRO A 193 7.81 3.66 6.49
CA PRO A 193 7.09 3.34 5.26
C PRO A 193 5.70 2.79 5.57
N HIS A 194 4.67 3.43 5.03
CA HIS A 194 3.28 2.99 5.10
C HIS A 194 2.81 2.48 3.75
N GLY A 195 2.29 3.35 2.89
CA GLY A 195 1.92 2.96 1.52
C GLY A 195 3.15 2.67 0.68
N LEU A 196 3.04 1.73 -0.24
CA LEU A 196 4.10 1.32 -1.13
C LEU A 196 3.54 1.14 -2.54
N THR A 197 4.33 1.46 -3.57
CA THR A 197 4.05 1.14 -4.97
C THR A 197 5.36 1.09 -5.75
N TYR A 198 5.35 0.48 -6.94
CA TYR A 198 6.51 0.42 -7.82
C TYR A 198 6.25 1.21 -9.11
N TYR A 199 7.21 2.03 -9.53
CA TYR A 199 7.10 2.76 -10.77
C TYR A 199 8.47 3.10 -11.37
N GLN A 200 8.65 2.78 -12.64
CA GLN A 200 9.85 3.12 -13.44
C GLN A 200 11.19 2.74 -12.77
N GLY A 201 11.29 1.58 -12.14
CA GLY A 201 12.53 1.08 -11.55
C GLY A 201 12.74 1.46 -10.08
N GLU A 202 11.80 2.18 -9.48
CA GLU A 202 11.87 2.62 -8.09
C GLU A 202 10.69 2.11 -7.28
N LEU A 203 10.94 1.76 -6.02
CA LEU A 203 9.88 1.66 -5.01
C LEU A 203 9.55 3.07 -4.49
N TRP A 204 8.28 3.38 -4.45
CA TRP A 204 7.75 4.62 -3.91
C TRP A 204 7.03 4.31 -2.60
N TYR A 205 7.32 5.04 -1.54
CA TYR A 205 6.59 4.91 -0.27
C TYR A 205 6.12 6.26 0.24
N CYS A 206 5.04 6.27 1.01
CA CYS A 206 4.65 7.43 1.80
C CYS A 206 4.97 7.18 3.28
N ASP A 207 5.29 8.27 3.94
CA ASP A 207 5.49 8.33 5.39
C ASP A 207 4.31 9.10 5.99
N ALA A 208 3.50 8.41 6.80
CA ALA A 208 2.27 8.96 7.36
C ALA A 208 2.52 10.09 8.38
N GLU A 209 3.69 10.11 9.01
CA GLU A 209 4.03 11.11 10.03
C GLU A 209 4.59 12.40 9.41
N THR A 210 5.53 12.24 8.47
CA THR A 210 6.20 13.37 7.81
C THR A 210 5.44 13.88 6.59
N ARG A 211 4.50 13.10 6.05
CA ARG A 211 3.70 13.37 4.85
C ARG A 211 4.50 13.44 3.55
N PHE A 212 5.73 12.93 3.57
CA PHE A 212 6.52 12.83 2.36
C PHE A 212 6.19 11.57 1.57
N VAL A 213 6.25 11.71 0.26
CA VAL A 213 6.47 10.62 -0.67
C VAL A 213 7.96 10.57 -0.97
N ALA A 214 8.54 9.39 -0.90
CA ALA A 214 9.95 9.16 -1.15
C ALA A 214 10.16 7.93 -2.06
N THR A 215 11.32 7.85 -2.71
CA THR A 215 11.69 6.74 -3.58
C THR A 215 12.93 6.02 -3.09
N ILE A 216 12.99 4.72 -3.41
CA ILE A 216 14.14 3.83 -3.21
C ILE A 216 14.47 3.22 -4.57
N THR A 217 15.71 3.41 -5.05
CA THR A 217 16.19 2.71 -6.25
C THR A 217 16.57 1.27 -5.88
N LEU A 218 16.07 0.28 -6.65
CA LEU A 218 16.29 -1.17 -6.45
C LEU A 218 17.60 -1.68 -7.08
#